data_c42277bbf08662c7b06a58ccaf33f850
#
_entry.id   c42277bbf08662c7b06a58ccaf33f850
#
_cell.length_a   1.000
_cell.length_b   1.000
_cell.length_c   1.000
_cell.angle_alpha   90.00
_cell.angle_beta   90.00
_cell.angle_gamma   90.00
#
_symmetry.space_group_name_H-M   'P 1'
#
loop_
_entity.id
_entity.type
_entity.pdbx_description
1 polymer ?
#
loop_
_entity_poly.entity_id
_entity_poly.type
_entity_poly.pdbx_seq_one_letter_code
_entity_poly.pdbx_strand_id
1 'polypeptide(L)'
;MIKFSYFLSIVFISMNTNQCKSETETFSLTIPKKGFEVVQHLLINQKGRNKNTLYLPPREITKNEFNTQPLNEFIARLHEVMIKTSGVGIAANQVGKRLQIFIIEANADNPRYQVLGPVNKQVFINPKITRVSKEKKNFWHGCLSANGEDRGNVATYEWIEYESYNERGEIQTGRLDGFAAVIFQHEFRHLMNGTYLDIAKQFLPKAVLDKKIQSGELPFFEITSDTLPLLIGDYTVGKSITEYHSK
;
A
#
# COMPACT_ATOMS: atom_id res chain seq x y z
N MET A 1 13.34 66.17 57.49
CA MET A 1 12.35 65.08 57.28
C MET A 1 12.35 64.77 55.80
N ILE A 2 13.07 63.67 55.44
CA ILE A 2 13.23 63.21 54.07
C ILE A 2 12.30 62.04 53.90
N LYS A 3 11.27 62.17 52.97
CA LYS A 3 10.36 61.08 52.64
C LYS A 3 10.99 60.26 51.51
N PHE A 4 11.32 58.98 51.78
CA PHE A 4 11.68 58.01 50.78
C PHE A 4 10.39 57.38 50.22
N SER A 5 10.16 57.57 48.90
CA SER A 5 9.07 56.92 48.17
C SER A 5 9.64 55.67 47.47
N TYR A 6 9.19 54.52 47.88
CA TYR A 6 9.55 53.26 47.22
C TYR A 6 8.62 53.04 46.02
N PHE A 7 9.24 53.10 44.83
CA PHE A 7 8.56 52.67 43.58
C PHE A 7 8.71 51.13 43.49
N LEU A 8 7.59 50.43 43.59
CA LEU A 8 7.55 49.02 43.40
C LEU A 8 7.33 48.74 41.89
N SER A 9 8.40 48.37 41.19
CA SER A 9 8.30 47.95 39.77
C SER A 9 7.79 46.50 39.70
N ILE A 10 6.55 46.37 39.29
CA ILE A 10 5.98 45.04 38.98
C ILE A 10 6.47 44.65 37.57
N VAL A 11 7.38 43.68 37.52
CA VAL A 11 7.81 43.05 36.28
C VAL A 11 6.75 42.03 35.87
N PHE A 12 5.97 42.36 34.84
CA PHE A 12 5.12 41.40 34.17
C PHE A 12 5.99 40.46 33.33
N ILE A 13 6.21 39.27 33.85
CA ILE A 13 6.75 38.16 33.03
C ILE A 13 5.60 37.63 32.19
N SER A 14 5.56 38.02 30.91
CA SER A 14 4.69 37.39 29.93
C SER A 14 5.20 35.98 29.67
N MET A 15 4.55 34.99 30.27
CA MET A 15 4.74 33.60 29.86
C MET A 15 4.21 33.46 28.43
N ASN A 16 5.13 33.46 27.46
CA ASN A 16 4.85 33.00 26.11
C ASN A 16 4.56 31.49 26.18
N THR A 17 3.31 31.12 26.34
CA THR A 17 2.86 29.76 26.06
C THR A 17 2.95 29.58 24.56
N ASN A 18 4.08 29.08 24.08
CA ASN A 18 4.16 28.44 22.78
C ASN A 18 3.22 27.20 22.85
N GLN A 19 1.94 27.44 22.56
CA GLN A 19 1.06 26.38 22.13
C GLN A 19 1.67 25.83 20.84
N CYS A 20 2.29 24.66 20.99
CA CYS A 20 2.56 23.76 19.88
C CYS A 20 1.19 23.48 19.26
N LYS A 21 0.78 24.28 18.28
CA LYS A 21 -0.29 23.92 17.36
C LYS A 21 0.21 22.68 16.68
N SER A 22 -0.24 21.52 17.13
CA SER A 22 -0.28 20.33 16.28
C SER A 22 -1.11 20.78 15.08
N GLU A 23 -0.43 21.10 13.97
CA GLU A 23 -1.06 21.14 12.68
C GLU A 23 -1.57 19.69 12.46
N THR A 24 -2.79 19.42 12.89
CA THR A 24 -3.58 18.37 12.32
C THR A 24 -3.70 18.74 10.86
N GLU A 25 -2.77 18.22 10.03
CA GLU A 25 -2.98 18.17 8.59
C GLU A 25 -4.37 17.58 8.42
N THR A 26 -5.34 18.45 8.15
CA THR A 26 -6.65 18.05 7.69
C THR A 26 -6.38 17.37 6.36
N PHE A 27 -6.31 16.06 6.39
CA PHE A 27 -6.01 15.22 5.26
C PHE A 27 -7.18 15.37 4.30
N SER A 28 -7.09 16.39 3.45
CA SER A 28 -8.05 16.60 2.40
C SER A 28 -7.95 15.41 1.44
N LEU A 29 -8.97 14.56 1.42
CA LEU A 29 -9.21 13.57 0.36
C LEU A 29 -9.57 14.30 -0.95
N THR A 30 -8.92 15.44 -1.22
CA THR A 30 -9.16 16.23 -2.41
C THR A 30 -8.72 15.43 -3.63
N ILE A 31 -9.67 15.18 -4.50
CA ILE A 31 -9.46 14.50 -5.77
C ILE A 31 -8.96 15.55 -6.77
N PRO A 32 -7.77 15.37 -7.36
CA PRO A 32 -7.31 16.26 -8.41
C PRO A 32 -8.30 16.28 -9.59
N LYS A 33 -8.56 17.44 -10.17
CA LYS A 33 -9.45 17.57 -11.35
C LYS A 33 -9.05 16.70 -12.53
N LYS A 34 -7.74 16.41 -12.70
CA LYS A 34 -7.17 15.59 -13.76
C LYS A 34 -7.02 14.10 -13.43
N GLY A 35 -7.46 13.66 -12.25
CA GLY A 35 -7.23 12.30 -11.75
C GLY A 35 -5.86 12.16 -11.07
N PHE A 36 -5.52 10.92 -10.69
CA PHE A 36 -4.24 10.60 -10.09
C PHE A 36 -3.24 10.13 -11.14
N GLU A 37 -1.99 10.51 -10.97
CA GLU A 37 -0.87 9.90 -11.68
C GLU A 37 -0.26 8.81 -10.81
N VAL A 38 0.20 7.72 -11.44
CA VAL A 38 0.85 6.63 -10.71
C VAL A 38 2.26 7.05 -10.34
N VAL A 39 2.51 7.06 -9.03
CA VAL A 39 3.83 7.35 -8.45
C VAL A 39 4.79 6.23 -8.78
N GLN A 40 5.98 6.58 -9.28
CA GLN A 40 6.97 5.61 -9.71
C GLN A 40 7.98 5.26 -8.62
N HIS A 41 8.43 4.03 -8.64
CA HIS A 41 9.49 3.51 -7.80
C HIS A 41 10.79 4.31 -7.98
N LEU A 42 11.53 4.47 -6.89
CA LEU A 42 12.86 5.05 -6.87
C LEU A 42 13.83 4.06 -6.21
N LEU A 43 15.03 3.95 -6.74
CA LEU A 43 16.08 3.14 -6.15
C LEU A 43 16.46 3.61 -4.75
N ILE A 44 16.98 2.72 -3.91
CA ILE A 44 17.24 3.00 -2.49
C ILE A 44 18.10 4.25 -2.25
N ASN A 45 19.06 4.51 -3.13
CA ASN A 45 19.95 5.68 -3.08
C ASN A 45 19.51 6.84 -3.97
N GLN A 46 18.36 6.73 -4.63
CA GLN A 46 17.90 7.74 -5.55
C GLN A 46 17.35 8.98 -4.80
N LYS A 47 17.75 10.18 -5.27
CA LYS A 47 17.29 11.44 -4.71
C LYS A 47 15.76 11.53 -4.70
N GLY A 48 15.19 11.92 -3.58
CA GLY A 48 13.76 12.09 -3.43
C GLY A 48 12.99 10.86 -2.95
N ARG A 49 13.65 9.68 -2.80
CA ARG A 49 12.99 8.48 -2.29
C ARG A 49 12.32 8.70 -0.93
N ASN A 50 12.95 9.45 -0.03
CA ASN A 50 12.43 9.78 1.30
C ASN A 50 11.22 10.75 1.29
N LYS A 51 10.83 11.26 0.13
CA LYS A 51 9.62 12.07 -0.09
C LYS A 51 8.60 11.38 -0.96
N ASN A 52 8.94 10.22 -1.51
CA ASN A 52 8.07 9.43 -2.37
C ASN A 52 7.06 8.65 -1.50
N THR A 53 5.77 8.82 -1.77
CA THR A 53 4.67 8.24 -0.99
C THR A 53 4.70 6.71 -0.92
N LEU A 54 5.34 6.03 -1.88
CA LEU A 54 5.54 4.57 -1.84
C LEU A 54 6.38 4.10 -0.64
N TYR A 55 7.19 5.00 -0.07
CA TYR A 55 8.14 4.69 1.00
C TYR A 55 7.87 5.45 2.29
N LEU A 56 6.70 6.08 2.39
CA LEU A 56 6.28 6.80 3.59
C LEU A 56 5.15 6.04 4.28
N PRO A 57 5.17 5.92 5.62
CA PRO A 57 4.12 5.23 6.36
C PRO A 57 2.72 5.77 6.02
N PRO A 58 1.79 4.90 5.60
CA PRO A 58 0.41 5.29 5.38
C PRO A 58 -0.34 5.34 6.72
N ARG A 59 -1.24 6.30 6.88
CA ARG A 59 -2.11 6.38 8.05
C ARG A 59 -3.38 5.55 7.89
N GLU A 60 -3.95 5.18 8.99
CA GLU A 60 -5.28 4.59 9.05
C GLU A 60 -6.38 5.56 8.62
N ILE A 61 -7.47 5.01 8.08
CA ILE A 61 -8.75 5.68 7.95
C ILE A 61 -9.40 5.67 9.33
N THR A 62 -9.81 6.84 9.80
CA THR A 62 -10.41 7.00 11.12
C THR A 62 -11.93 6.74 11.09
N LYS A 63 -12.51 6.48 12.26
CA LYS A 63 -13.94 6.18 12.37
C LYS A 63 -14.84 7.24 11.71
N ASN A 64 -14.45 8.51 11.75
CA ASN A 64 -15.26 9.61 11.21
C ASN A 64 -15.12 9.79 9.67
N GLU A 65 -14.17 9.08 9.05
CA GLU A 65 -13.96 9.13 7.60
C GLU A 65 -14.75 8.05 6.85
N PHE A 66 -15.13 6.96 7.53
CA PHE A 66 -15.94 5.91 6.93
C PHE A 66 -17.33 6.43 6.53
N ASN A 67 -17.89 5.85 5.49
CA ASN A 67 -19.20 6.17 4.95
C ASN A 67 -19.37 7.65 4.57
N THR A 68 -18.27 8.34 4.24
CA THR A 68 -18.29 9.73 3.80
C THR A 68 -18.17 9.85 2.29
N GLN A 69 -18.76 10.88 1.72
CA GLN A 69 -18.62 11.15 0.27
C GLN A 69 -17.16 11.28 -0.17
N PRO A 70 -16.25 12.00 0.53
CA PRO A 70 -14.85 12.10 0.14
C PRO A 70 -14.13 10.75 0.08
N LEU A 71 -14.38 9.85 1.03
CA LEU A 71 -13.77 8.51 1.01
C LEU A 71 -14.29 7.68 -0.17
N ASN A 72 -15.61 7.69 -0.38
CA ASN A 72 -16.23 6.93 -1.48
C ASN A 72 -15.76 7.44 -2.85
N GLU A 73 -15.67 8.75 -3.04
CA GLU A 73 -15.13 9.36 -4.26
C GLU A 73 -13.64 9.00 -4.46
N PHE A 74 -12.84 9.03 -3.40
CA PHE A 74 -11.44 8.62 -3.48
C PHE A 74 -11.30 7.17 -3.96
N ILE A 75 -12.06 6.24 -3.36
CA ILE A 75 -12.03 4.81 -3.71
C ILE A 75 -12.49 4.61 -5.17
N ALA A 76 -13.55 5.31 -5.59
CA ALA A 76 -14.01 5.24 -6.98
C ALA A 76 -12.93 5.72 -7.97
N ARG A 77 -12.24 6.83 -7.66
CA ARG A 77 -11.17 7.37 -8.50
C ARG A 77 -9.93 6.46 -8.50
N LEU A 78 -9.58 5.89 -7.34
CA LEU A 78 -8.49 4.93 -7.24
C LEU A 78 -8.77 3.71 -8.14
N HIS A 79 -9.99 3.18 -8.10
CA HIS A 79 -10.42 2.09 -8.97
C HIS A 79 -10.36 2.47 -10.46
N GLU A 80 -10.82 3.67 -10.85
CA GLU A 80 -10.70 4.14 -12.23
C GLU A 80 -9.25 4.18 -12.72
N VAL A 81 -8.31 4.62 -11.90
CA VAL A 81 -6.88 4.61 -12.25
C VAL A 81 -6.40 3.19 -12.49
N MET A 82 -6.75 2.25 -11.59
CA MET A 82 -6.41 0.84 -11.75
C MET A 82 -6.90 0.27 -13.08
N ILE A 83 -8.16 0.47 -13.43
CA ILE A 83 -8.75 -0.03 -14.67
C ILE A 83 -8.10 0.61 -15.91
N LYS A 84 -7.92 1.94 -15.91
CA LYS A 84 -7.29 2.66 -17.03
C LYS A 84 -5.86 2.25 -17.29
N THR A 85 -5.15 1.80 -16.27
CA THR A 85 -3.77 1.33 -16.38
C THR A 85 -3.65 -0.18 -16.54
N SER A 86 -4.78 -0.88 -16.76
CA SER A 86 -4.85 -2.33 -16.88
C SER A 86 -4.23 -3.08 -15.68
N GLY A 87 -4.35 -2.48 -14.48
CA GLY A 87 -3.92 -3.07 -13.23
C GLY A 87 -4.91 -4.09 -12.71
N VAL A 88 -4.45 -4.95 -11.80
CA VAL A 88 -5.27 -5.91 -11.05
C VAL A 88 -5.31 -5.61 -9.56
N GLY A 89 -4.51 -4.65 -9.14
CA GLY A 89 -4.48 -4.09 -7.80
C GLY A 89 -3.91 -2.68 -7.83
N ILE A 90 -4.25 -1.87 -6.83
CA ILE A 90 -3.72 -0.54 -6.64
C ILE A 90 -3.86 -0.10 -5.19
N ALA A 91 -2.78 0.44 -4.63
CA ALA A 91 -2.76 1.01 -3.28
C ALA A 91 -2.79 2.55 -3.32
N ALA A 92 -3.32 3.16 -2.28
CA ALA A 92 -3.48 4.62 -2.19
C ALA A 92 -2.15 5.38 -2.29
N ASN A 93 -1.06 4.83 -1.77
CA ASN A 93 0.26 5.47 -1.85
C ASN A 93 0.83 5.49 -3.28
N GLN A 94 0.36 4.61 -4.18
CA GLN A 94 0.69 4.65 -5.61
C GLN A 94 0.07 5.85 -6.34
N VAL A 95 -0.92 6.50 -5.77
CA VAL A 95 -1.50 7.74 -6.30
C VAL A 95 -1.21 8.96 -5.42
N GLY A 96 -0.15 8.89 -4.64
CA GLY A 96 0.32 10.00 -3.82
C GLY A 96 -0.45 10.21 -2.52
N LYS A 97 -1.30 9.25 -2.08
CA LYS A 97 -2.09 9.35 -0.85
C LYS A 97 -1.61 8.34 0.19
N ARG A 98 -1.13 8.80 1.31
CA ARG A 98 -0.60 7.99 2.42
C ARG A 98 -1.75 7.44 3.27
N LEU A 99 -2.56 6.53 2.70
CA LEU A 99 -3.72 5.92 3.34
C LEU A 99 -3.59 4.39 3.32
N GLN A 100 -4.02 3.74 4.37
CA GLN A 100 -4.09 2.28 4.42
C GLN A 100 -5.31 1.77 3.64
N ILE A 101 -5.27 1.96 2.32
CA ILE A 101 -6.31 1.52 1.39
C ILE A 101 -5.66 0.88 0.18
N PHE A 102 -6.20 -0.25 -0.26
CA PHE A 102 -5.98 -0.77 -1.61
C PHE A 102 -7.20 -1.49 -2.16
N ILE A 103 -7.20 -1.71 -3.46
CA ILE A 103 -8.25 -2.40 -4.21
C ILE A 103 -7.60 -3.53 -4.99
N ILE A 104 -8.29 -4.67 -5.07
CA ILE A 104 -7.94 -5.76 -5.96
C ILE A 104 -9.12 -6.09 -6.87
N GLU A 105 -8.84 -6.38 -8.15
CA GLU A 105 -9.81 -6.89 -9.12
C GLU A 105 -9.07 -7.45 -10.33
N ALA A 106 -9.43 -8.64 -10.79
CA ALA A 106 -8.92 -9.19 -12.03
C ALA A 106 -10.09 -9.68 -12.89
N ASN A 107 -10.35 -8.97 -14.00
CA ASN A 107 -11.41 -9.33 -14.91
C ASN A 107 -11.04 -10.56 -15.76
N ALA A 108 -12.01 -11.43 -16.02
CA ALA A 108 -11.85 -12.62 -16.83
C ALA A 108 -11.45 -12.31 -18.31
N ASP A 109 -11.73 -11.11 -18.78
CA ASP A 109 -11.44 -10.70 -20.15
C ASP A 109 -9.95 -10.36 -20.40
N ASN A 110 -9.13 -10.27 -19.36
CA ASN A 110 -7.70 -10.03 -19.54
C ASN A 110 -6.99 -11.36 -19.88
N PRO A 111 -6.45 -11.52 -21.10
CA PRO A 111 -5.84 -12.78 -21.54
C PRO A 111 -4.73 -13.30 -20.60
N ARG A 112 -4.03 -12.40 -19.94
CA ARG A 112 -2.96 -12.74 -19.00
C ARG A 112 -3.50 -13.41 -17.74
N TYR A 113 -4.73 -13.08 -17.34
CA TYR A 113 -5.29 -13.52 -16.08
C TYR A 113 -6.37 -14.59 -16.23
N GLN A 114 -6.76 -14.95 -17.45
CA GLN A 114 -7.73 -16.02 -17.73
C GLN A 114 -7.31 -17.35 -17.08
N VAL A 115 -6.02 -17.67 -17.12
CA VAL A 115 -5.45 -18.89 -16.53
C VAL A 115 -5.40 -18.82 -15.00
N LEU A 116 -5.32 -17.60 -14.44
CA LEU A 116 -5.20 -17.37 -13.00
C LEU A 116 -6.56 -17.25 -12.29
N GLY A 117 -7.63 -17.21 -13.08
CA GLY A 117 -9.01 -17.03 -12.62
C GLY A 117 -9.38 -15.57 -12.33
N PRO A 118 -10.67 -15.26 -12.40
CA PRO A 118 -11.17 -13.94 -12.07
C PRO A 118 -11.05 -13.68 -10.56
N VAL A 119 -10.78 -12.42 -10.21
CA VAL A 119 -10.84 -11.92 -8.83
C VAL A 119 -11.88 -10.82 -8.78
N ASN A 120 -12.92 -11.01 -8.00
CA ASN A 120 -13.96 -10.00 -7.80
C ASN A 120 -13.36 -8.76 -7.16
N LYS A 121 -13.91 -7.57 -7.49
CA LYS A 121 -13.51 -6.32 -6.86
C LYS A 121 -13.69 -6.40 -5.35
N GLN A 122 -12.62 -6.08 -4.63
CA GLN A 122 -12.63 -5.95 -3.18
C GLN A 122 -11.82 -4.72 -2.78
N VAL A 123 -12.34 -3.98 -1.79
CA VAL A 123 -11.68 -2.81 -1.18
C VAL A 123 -11.24 -3.20 0.22
N PHE A 124 -9.99 -2.91 0.53
CA PHE A 124 -9.40 -3.19 1.84
C PHE A 124 -8.96 -1.87 2.49
N ILE A 125 -9.55 -1.56 3.64
CA ILE A 125 -9.23 -0.38 4.44
C ILE A 125 -8.68 -0.82 5.79
N ASN A 126 -7.54 -0.27 6.21
CA ASN A 126 -6.83 -0.65 7.42
C ASN A 126 -6.62 -2.18 7.54
N PRO A 127 -6.07 -2.83 6.51
CA PRO A 127 -5.99 -4.28 6.46
C PRO A 127 -4.94 -4.82 7.43
N LYS A 128 -5.20 -6.04 7.91
CA LYS A 128 -4.30 -6.85 8.72
C LYS A 128 -4.35 -8.29 8.22
N ILE A 129 -3.21 -8.94 8.09
CA ILE A 129 -3.13 -10.38 7.83
C ILE A 129 -3.17 -11.10 9.16
N THR A 130 -4.14 -11.99 9.34
CA THR A 130 -4.39 -12.70 10.60
C THR A 130 -3.80 -14.10 10.61
N ARG A 131 -3.72 -14.75 9.43
CA ARG A 131 -3.08 -16.07 9.24
C ARG A 131 -2.52 -16.20 7.84
N VAL A 132 -1.56 -17.10 7.67
CA VAL A 132 -0.93 -17.42 6.38
C VAL A 132 -0.73 -18.93 6.25
N SER A 133 -0.58 -19.39 5.01
CA SER A 133 -0.16 -20.76 4.70
C SER A 133 1.28 -21.04 5.16
N LYS A 134 1.62 -22.31 5.33
CA LYS A 134 3.02 -22.74 5.41
C LYS A 134 3.67 -22.72 4.04
N GLU A 135 2.91 -23.17 3.05
CA GLU A 135 3.32 -23.25 1.66
C GLU A 135 3.43 -21.84 1.06
N LYS A 136 4.42 -21.68 0.18
CA LYS A 136 4.69 -20.46 -0.55
C LYS A 136 4.74 -20.79 -2.04
N LYS A 137 4.40 -19.81 -2.87
CA LYS A 137 4.49 -19.91 -4.33
C LYS A 137 5.26 -18.73 -4.88
N ASN A 138 6.08 -19.01 -5.88
CA ASN A 138 6.78 -17.99 -6.62
C ASN A 138 5.85 -17.33 -7.61
N PHE A 139 6.00 -16.04 -7.80
CA PHE A 139 5.27 -15.29 -8.79
C PHE A 139 6.15 -14.22 -9.43
N TRP A 140 6.03 -14.05 -10.74
CA TRP A 140 6.69 -12.97 -11.48
C TRP A 140 5.84 -11.70 -11.40
N HIS A 141 6.14 -10.89 -10.39
CA HIS A 141 5.42 -9.66 -10.11
C HIS A 141 5.70 -8.58 -11.15
N GLY A 142 4.66 -7.81 -11.47
CA GLY A 142 4.75 -6.51 -12.13
C GLY A 142 3.99 -5.51 -11.31
N CYS A 143 4.32 -4.24 -11.43
CA CYS A 143 3.68 -3.16 -10.69
C CYS A 143 3.46 -1.94 -11.57
N LEU A 144 2.35 -1.24 -11.38
CA LEU A 144 2.09 0.05 -12.05
C LEU A 144 3.14 1.11 -11.68
N SER A 145 3.74 0.96 -10.51
CA SER A 145 4.82 1.84 -10.02
C SER A 145 6.22 1.39 -10.43
N ALA A 146 6.36 0.34 -11.22
CA ALA A 146 7.65 -0.08 -11.76
C ALA A 146 7.92 0.66 -13.08
N ASN A 147 8.90 1.53 -13.10
CA ASN A 147 9.31 2.36 -14.26
C ASN A 147 9.76 1.55 -15.49
N GLY A 148 9.30 0.37 -15.68
CA GLY A 148 9.72 -0.48 -16.75
C GLY A 148 8.86 -1.71 -16.88
N GLU A 149 9.27 -2.57 -17.81
CA GLU A 149 8.56 -3.80 -18.11
C GLU A 149 9.15 -5.03 -17.39
N ASP A 150 10.13 -4.84 -16.50
CA ASP A 150 10.75 -5.94 -15.79
C ASP A 150 9.81 -6.55 -14.77
N ARG A 151 9.82 -7.88 -14.76
CA ARG A 151 9.10 -8.70 -13.79
C ARG A 151 10.09 -9.27 -12.79
N GLY A 152 9.77 -9.16 -11.51
CA GLY A 152 10.60 -9.71 -10.43
C GLY A 152 10.00 -10.96 -9.84
N ASN A 153 10.81 -12.00 -9.68
CA ASN A 153 10.39 -13.25 -9.08
C ASN A 153 10.49 -13.17 -7.55
N VAL A 154 9.35 -13.26 -6.85
CA VAL A 154 9.25 -13.15 -5.39
C VAL A 154 8.24 -14.18 -4.90
N ALA A 155 8.52 -14.80 -3.75
CA ALA A 155 7.58 -15.73 -3.13
C ALA A 155 6.43 -15.00 -2.42
N THR A 156 5.26 -15.58 -2.45
CA THR A 156 4.09 -15.20 -1.66
C THR A 156 3.56 -16.41 -0.90
N TYR A 157 2.87 -16.20 0.20
CA TYR A 157 2.08 -17.26 0.81
C TYR A 157 0.99 -17.74 -0.16
N GLU A 158 0.71 -19.03 -0.19
CA GLU A 158 -0.29 -19.63 -1.08
C GLU A 158 -1.69 -19.12 -0.77
N TRP A 159 -1.99 -18.92 0.52
CA TRP A 159 -3.21 -18.27 0.98
C TRP A 159 -2.94 -17.40 2.20
N ILE A 160 -3.82 -16.42 2.39
CA ILE A 160 -3.86 -15.54 3.56
C ILE A 160 -5.26 -15.46 4.13
N GLU A 161 -5.39 -15.28 5.44
CA GLU A 161 -6.59 -14.78 6.09
C GLU A 161 -6.38 -13.33 6.51
N TYR A 162 -7.41 -12.54 6.38
CA TYR A 162 -7.34 -11.10 6.64
C TYR A 162 -8.49 -10.61 7.50
N GLU A 163 -8.27 -9.46 8.11
CA GLU A 163 -9.27 -8.57 8.68
C GLU A 163 -9.04 -7.18 8.10
N SER A 164 -10.10 -6.50 7.70
CA SER A 164 -10.08 -5.12 7.19
C SER A 164 -11.43 -4.47 7.38
N TYR A 165 -11.58 -3.23 6.94
CA TYR A 165 -12.88 -2.56 6.87
C TYR A 165 -13.28 -2.38 5.42
N ASN A 166 -14.59 -2.38 5.16
CA ASN A 166 -15.18 -1.90 3.92
C ASN A 166 -15.39 -0.36 3.96
N GLU A 167 -15.92 0.21 2.90
CA GLU A 167 -16.14 1.66 2.78
C GLU A 167 -17.13 2.22 3.80
N ARG A 168 -18.02 1.35 4.35
CA ARG A 168 -18.99 1.72 5.39
C ARG A 168 -18.43 1.65 6.80
N GLY A 169 -17.18 1.18 6.95
CA GLY A 169 -16.56 0.98 8.26
C GLY A 169 -16.99 -0.31 8.95
N GLU A 170 -17.56 -1.25 8.20
CA GLU A 170 -17.90 -2.59 8.69
C GLU A 170 -16.67 -3.50 8.60
N ILE A 171 -16.41 -4.28 9.64
CA ILE A 171 -15.34 -5.25 9.64
C ILE A 171 -15.68 -6.36 8.64
N GLN A 172 -14.73 -6.66 7.78
CA GLN A 172 -14.75 -7.80 6.88
C GLN A 172 -13.57 -8.72 7.18
N THR A 173 -13.84 -10.01 7.23
CA THR A 173 -12.82 -11.04 7.38
C THR A 173 -12.99 -12.05 6.26
N GLY A 174 -11.91 -12.70 5.90
CA GLY A 174 -11.97 -13.71 4.85
C GLY A 174 -10.64 -14.40 4.64
N ARG A 175 -10.66 -15.34 3.71
CA ARG A 175 -9.49 -16.03 3.18
C ARG A 175 -9.40 -15.77 1.69
N LEU A 176 -8.20 -15.52 1.23
CA LEU A 176 -7.85 -15.43 -0.19
C LEU A 176 -6.85 -16.51 -0.51
N ASP A 177 -7.08 -17.17 -1.64
CA ASP A 177 -6.24 -18.23 -2.19
C ASP A 177 -5.78 -17.85 -3.60
N GLY A 178 -4.76 -18.54 -4.10
CA GLY A 178 -4.30 -18.42 -5.49
C GLY A 178 -3.95 -16.99 -5.88
N PHE A 179 -4.45 -16.55 -7.04
CA PHE A 179 -4.08 -15.23 -7.58
C PHE A 179 -4.60 -14.06 -6.73
N ALA A 180 -5.76 -14.20 -6.10
CA ALA A 180 -6.26 -13.17 -5.18
C ALA A 180 -5.32 -12.96 -3.99
N ALA A 181 -4.75 -14.03 -3.44
CA ALA A 181 -3.75 -13.95 -2.37
C ALA A 181 -2.44 -13.30 -2.84
N VAL A 182 -2.02 -13.56 -4.08
CA VAL A 182 -0.84 -12.91 -4.68
C VAL A 182 -1.04 -11.41 -4.82
N ILE A 183 -2.19 -10.98 -5.39
CA ILE A 183 -2.50 -9.55 -5.56
C ILE A 183 -2.58 -8.87 -4.19
N PHE A 184 -3.33 -9.45 -3.23
CA PHE A 184 -3.44 -8.90 -1.88
C PHE A 184 -2.07 -8.65 -1.25
N GLN A 185 -1.16 -9.63 -1.29
CA GLN A 185 0.17 -9.50 -0.70
C GLN A 185 1.02 -8.46 -1.45
N HIS A 186 0.80 -8.28 -2.76
CA HIS A 186 1.43 -7.23 -3.55
C HIS A 186 1.00 -5.83 -3.08
N GLU A 187 -0.31 -5.61 -2.96
CA GLU A 187 -0.85 -4.32 -2.51
C GLU A 187 -0.54 -4.06 -1.02
N PHE A 188 -0.56 -5.11 -0.22
CA PHE A 188 -0.17 -5.03 1.20
C PHE A 188 1.30 -4.61 1.36
N ARG A 189 2.20 -5.08 0.47
CA ARG A 189 3.60 -4.64 0.45
C ARG A 189 3.74 -3.13 0.22
N HIS A 190 2.86 -2.52 -0.57
CA HIS A 190 2.84 -1.07 -0.73
C HIS A 190 2.55 -0.36 0.60
N LEU A 191 1.63 -0.89 1.43
CA LEU A 191 1.37 -0.33 2.76
C LEU A 191 2.55 -0.52 3.73
N MET A 192 3.42 -1.50 3.47
CA MET A 192 4.66 -1.73 4.21
C MET A 192 5.84 -0.87 3.70
N ASN A 193 5.58 0.21 2.96
CA ASN A 193 6.59 1.12 2.40
C ASN A 193 7.56 0.44 1.43
N GLY A 194 7.05 -0.40 0.55
CA GLY A 194 7.91 -1.10 -0.40
C GLY A 194 7.20 -1.57 -1.66
N THR A 195 7.99 -2.13 -2.55
CA THR A 195 7.55 -2.81 -3.76
C THR A 195 8.25 -4.15 -3.87
N TYR A 196 7.85 -4.98 -4.85
CA TYR A 196 8.60 -6.20 -5.14
C TYR A 196 10.05 -5.90 -5.63
N LEU A 197 10.28 -4.72 -6.23
CA LEU A 197 11.59 -4.29 -6.72
C LEU A 197 12.62 -4.13 -5.60
N ASP A 198 12.17 -3.86 -4.37
CA ASP A 198 13.06 -3.73 -3.22
C ASP A 198 13.54 -5.08 -2.70
N ILE A 199 12.94 -6.18 -3.14
CA ILE A 199 13.14 -7.51 -2.58
C ILE A 199 13.62 -8.51 -3.63
N ALA A 200 13.08 -8.46 -4.86
CA ALA A 200 13.36 -9.41 -5.91
C ALA A 200 14.87 -9.46 -6.23
N LYS A 201 15.37 -10.67 -6.47
CA LYS A 201 16.75 -10.91 -6.89
C LYS A 201 16.85 -11.43 -8.33
N GLN A 202 15.72 -11.86 -8.89
CA GLN A 202 15.61 -12.37 -10.24
C GLN A 202 14.64 -11.49 -11.03
N PHE A 203 15.09 -11.03 -12.19
CA PHE A 203 14.29 -10.17 -13.06
C PHE A 203 14.29 -10.70 -14.49
N LEU A 204 13.18 -10.56 -15.17
CA LEU A 204 13.03 -10.80 -16.60
C LEU A 204 12.25 -9.65 -17.24
N PRO A 205 12.65 -9.17 -18.43
CA PRO A 205 11.82 -8.31 -19.22
C PRO A 205 10.45 -8.98 -19.50
N LYS A 206 9.37 -8.22 -19.46
CA LYS A 206 8.01 -8.74 -19.64
C LYS A 206 7.88 -9.57 -20.93
N ALA A 207 8.41 -9.07 -22.06
CA ALA A 207 8.33 -9.77 -23.33
C ALA A 207 9.09 -11.12 -23.34
N VAL A 208 10.17 -11.23 -22.57
CA VAL A 208 10.93 -12.48 -22.41
C VAL A 208 10.13 -13.46 -21.54
N LEU A 209 9.58 -12.97 -20.43
CA LEU A 209 8.75 -13.78 -19.55
C LEU A 209 7.52 -14.33 -20.27
N ASP A 210 6.80 -13.46 -21.02
CA ASP A 210 5.60 -13.87 -21.75
C ASP A 210 5.91 -14.98 -22.78
N LYS A 211 7.04 -14.90 -23.50
CA LYS A 211 7.50 -15.96 -24.41
C LYS A 211 7.79 -17.28 -23.67
N LYS A 212 8.48 -17.22 -22.54
CA LYS A 212 8.83 -18.41 -21.72
C LYS A 212 7.58 -19.10 -21.16
N ILE A 213 6.58 -18.33 -20.75
CA ILE A 213 5.31 -18.88 -20.30
C ILE A 213 4.54 -19.50 -21.48
N GLN A 214 4.45 -18.82 -22.63
CA GLN A 214 3.77 -19.34 -23.81
C GLN A 214 4.42 -20.61 -24.36
N SER A 215 5.73 -20.74 -24.29
CA SER A 215 6.46 -21.95 -24.71
C SER A 215 6.40 -23.09 -23.68
N GLY A 216 5.84 -22.87 -22.49
CA GLY A 216 5.85 -23.83 -21.40
C GLY A 216 7.20 -23.99 -20.69
N GLU A 217 8.18 -23.15 -20.99
CA GLU A 217 9.50 -23.16 -20.33
C GLU A 217 9.39 -22.70 -18.86
N LEU A 218 8.45 -21.77 -18.57
CA LEU A 218 8.15 -21.32 -17.21
C LEU A 218 6.65 -21.47 -16.92
N PRO A 219 6.28 -22.04 -15.78
CA PRO A 219 4.88 -22.06 -15.34
C PRO A 219 4.45 -20.65 -14.88
N PHE A 220 3.15 -20.41 -14.90
CA PHE A 220 2.57 -19.17 -14.32
C PHE A 220 2.78 -19.09 -12.81
N PHE A 221 2.64 -20.23 -12.13
CA PHE A 221 2.93 -20.43 -10.72
C PHE A 221 3.97 -21.51 -10.58
N GLU A 222 5.10 -21.19 -10.03
CA GLU A 222 6.06 -22.19 -9.62
C GLU A 222 5.75 -22.67 -8.21
N ILE A 223 5.96 -23.96 -7.99
CA ILE A 223 5.88 -24.56 -6.68
C ILE A 223 7.12 -24.13 -5.90
N THR A 224 6.88 -23.54 -4.76
CA THR A 224 7.76 -23.29 -3.61
C THR A 224 9.27 -23.34 -3.87
N SER A 225 9.89 -22.21 -3.75
CA SER A 225 11.30 -22.11 -3.44
C SER A 225 11.47 -21.39 -2.10
N ASP A 226 11.97 -22.07 -1.09
CA ASP A 226 12.44 -21.45 0.15
C ASP A 226 13.67 -20.55 -0.07
N THR A 227 14.18 -20.52 -1.31
CA THR A 227 15.34 -19.74 -1.72
C THR A 227 15.01 -18.34 -2.17
N LEU A 228 13.76 -18.07 -2.57
CA LEU A 228 13.32 -16.73 -2.96
C LEU A 228 12.87 -15.89 -1.76
N PRO A 229 13.15 -14.59 -1.79
CA PRO A 229 12.66 -13.70 -0.75
C PRO A 229 11.13 -13.68 -0.76
N LEU A 230 10.54 -13.70 0.42
CA LEU A 230 9.11 -13.60 0.62
C LEU A 230 8.68 -12.14 0.56
N LEU A 231 7.66 -11.81 -0.24
CA LEU A 231 7.22 -10.45 -0.52
C LEU A 231 6.89 -9.63 0.75
N ILE A 232 6.29 -10.30 1.74
CA ILE A 232 5.94 -9.71 3.05
C ILE A 232 6.70 -10.37 4.20
N GLY A 233 7.94 -10.83 3.95
CA GLY A 233 8.71 -11.63 4.90
C GLY A 233 9.12 -10.90 6.19
N ASP A 234 9.15 -9.59 6.15
CA ASP A 234 9.43 -8.72 7.30
C ASP A 234 8.17 -8.31 8.08
N TYR A 235 6.98 -8.74 7.63
CA TYR A 235 5.73 -8.51 8.35
C TYR A 235 5.49 -9.55 9.45
N THR A 236 5.04 -9.09 10.60
CA THR A 236 4.61 -9.96 11.69
C THR A 236 3.12 -10.21 11.60
N VAL A 237 2.71 -11.43 11.28
CA VAL A 237 1.29 -11.83 11.18
C VAL A 237 0.52 -11.48 12.45
N GLY A 238 -0.65 -10.89 12.28
CA GLY A 238 -1.52 -10.42 13.37
C GLY A 238 -1.32 -8.95 13.76
N LYS A 239 -0.26 -8.28 13.28
CA LYS A 239 -0.04 -6.86 13.53
C LYS A 239 -0.79 -5.98 12.53
N SER A 240 -1.21 -4.79 12.96
CA SER A 240 -1.67 -3.76 12.02
C SER A 240 -0.49 -3.16 11.25
N ILE A 241 -0.77 -2.48 10.15
CA ILE A 241 0.24 -1.70 9.40
C ILE A 241 0.82 -0.58 10.26
N THR A 242 0.00 0.03 11.12
CA THR A 242 0.47 1.05 12.07
C THR A 242 1.46 0.48 13.07
N GLU A 243 1.20 -0.70 13.62
CA GLU A 243 2.13 -1.41 14.51
C GLU A 243 3.42 -1.87 13.79
N TYR A 244 3.32 -2.22 12.51
CA TYR A 244 4.49 -2.56 11.69
C TYR A 244 5.44 -1.36 11.55
N HIS A 245 4.92 -0.14 11.37
CA HIS A 245 5.71 1.08 11.25
C HIS A 245 6.16 1.70 12.57
N SER A 246 5.70 1.18 13.70
CA SER A 246 6.06 1.68 15.05
C SER A 246 7.33 1.07 15.62
N LYS A 247 8.06 0.27 14.81
CA LYS A 247 9.31 -0.41 15.19
C LYS A 247 10.52 0.51 15.15
#